data_777528a98c9e00847a65bb9104745b04
#
_entry.id   777528a98c9e00847a65bb9104745b04
#
_cell.length_a   1.000
_cell.length_b   1.000
_cell.length_c   1.000
_cell.angle_alpha   90.00
_cell.angle_beta   90.00
_cell.angle_gamma   90.00
#
_symmetry.space_group_name_H-M   'P 1'
#
loop_
_entity.id
_entity.type
_entity.pdbx_description
1 polymer ?
#
loop_
_entity_poly.entity_id
_entity_poly.type
_entity_poly.pdbx_seq_one_letter_code
_entity_poly.pdbx_strand_id
1 'polypeptide(L)'
;MLSLIVAYDKNKSIGQENTIPWRLKNDMLRVKELTTNQTIIMGRKTLDSIGRALPNRINRVLTRDKNSLCHYSNIEVYTDDSILENIETEKAYIFGGGMIYNKYFNRCDEMFITEVNTIVEADTKFPEFDENDWDLISREEFSKDENNEFNFVFMHYKRKRKE
;
A
#
# COMPACT_ATOMS: atom_id res chain seq x y z
N MET A 1 -0.51 -13.88 6.93
CA MET A 1 -1.28 -13.46 5.73
C MET A 1 -0.63 -12.22 5.12
N LEU A 2 -0.40 -12.26 3.82
CA LEU A 2 0.14 -11.10 3.10
C LEU A 2 -1.01 -10.32 2.47
N SER A 3 -1.11 -9.06 2.86
CA SER A 3 -2.15 -8.14 2.40
C SER A 3 -1.51 -7.01 1.60
N LEU A 4 -2.31 -6.30 0.84
CA LEU A 4 -1.88 -5.15 0.07
C LEU A 4 -2.81 -3.98 0.38
N ILE A 5 -2.26 -2.78 0.50
CA ILE A 5 -3.04 -1.57 0.71
C ILE A 5 -2.59 -0.52 -0.30
N VAL A 6 -3.56 0.10 -0.99
CA VAL A 6 -3.26 1.06 -2.05
C VAL A 6 -4.42 2.04 -2.23
N ALA A 7 -4.07 3.26 -2.60
CA ALA A 7 -5.02 4.26 -3.10
C ALA A 7 -4.62 4.62 -4.53
N TYR A 8 -5.57 4.60 -5.45
CA TYR A 8 -5.31 4.97 -6.85
C TYR A 8 -6.51 5.72 -7.44
N ASP A 9 -6.27 6.39 -8.57
CA ASP A 9 -7.34 7.08 -9.29
C ASP A 9 -8.10 6.12 -10.21
N LYS A 10 -9.00 6.63 -11.03
CA LYS A 10 -9.80 5.81 -11.96
C LYS A 10 -8.97 5.06 -12.99
N ASN A 11 -7.75 5.51 -13.28
CA ASN A 11 -6.81 4.88 -14.21
C ASN A 11 -5.77 4.02 -13.50
N LYS A 12 -5.97 3.73 -12.20
CA LYS A 12 -5.02 3.02 -11.34
C LYS A 12 -3.69 3.74 -11.18
N SER A 13 -3.69 5.06 -11.32
CA SER A 13 -2.51 5.91 -11.07
C SER A 13 -2.30 6.06 -9.58
N ILE A 14 -1.09 5.78 -9.09
CA ILE A 14 -0.78 5.75 -7.66
C ILE A 14 0.15 6.86 -7.20
N GLY A 15 0.75 7.60 -8.11
CA GLY A 15 1.58 8.72 -7.71
C GLY A 15 2.31 9.37 -8.86
N GLN A 16 2.81 10.57 -8.56
CA GLN A 16 3.69 11.35 -9.43
C GLN A 16 4.85 11.83 -8.57
N GLU A 17 6.09 11.59 -9.01
CA GLU A 17 7.29 11.98 -8.30
C GLU A 17 7.31 11.51 -6.83
N ASN A 18 6.81 10.29 -6.60
CA ASN A 18 6.72 9.66 -5.28
C ASN A 18 5.78 10.37 -4.30
N THR A 19 4.90 11.23 -4.79
CA THR A 19 3.90 11.91 -3.96
C THR A 19 2.49 11.41 -4.29
N ILE A 20 1.63 11.42 -3.28
CA ILE A 20 0.21 11.12 -3.46
C ILE A 20 -0.49 12.44 -3.80
N PRO A 21 -1.15 12.55 -4.97
CA PRO A 21 -1.65 13.83 -5.46
C PRO A 21 -3.01 14.26 -4.91
N TRP A 22 -3.49 13.63 -3.84
CA TRP A 22 -4.76 13.97 -3.21
C TRP A 22 -4.66 13.91 -1.69
N ARG A 23 -5.63 14.53 -1.02
CA ARG A 23 -5.75 14.47 0.43
C ARG A 23 -7.11 13.90 0.81
N LEU A 24 -7.10 12.73 1.44
CA LEU A 24 -8.28 12.02 1.92
C LEU A 24 -8.05 11.61 3.37
N LYS A 25 -8.65 12.35 4.29
CA LYS A 25 -8.48 12.07 5.73
C LYS A 25 -8.98 10.67 6.10
N ASN A 26 -10.11 10.26 5.54
CA ASN A 26 -10.68 8.95 5.83
C ASN A 26 -9.76 7.81 5.33
N ASP A 27 -9.08 8.00 4.20
CA ASP A 27 -8.10 7.04 3.72
C ASP A 27 -6.91 6.92 4.66
N MET A 28 -6.39 8.04 5.11
CA MET A 28 -5.27 8.06 6.07
C MET A 28 -5.65 7.35 7.38
N LEU A 29 -6.87 7.55 7.87
CA LEU A 29 -7.38 6.89 9.08
C LEU A 29 -7.54 5.39 8.87
N ARG A 30 -8.03 4.96 7.70
CA ARG A 30 -8.17 3.54 7.36
C ARG A 30 -6.81 2.85 7.33
N VAL A 31 -5.83 3.47 6.69
CA VAL A 31 -4.45 2.95 6.63
C VAL A 31 -3.89 2.77 8.04
N LYS A 32 -4.03 3.77 8.88
CA LYS A 32 -3.56 3.72 10.26
C LYS A 32 -4.25 2.61 11.04
N GLU A 33 -5.58 2.51 10.93
CA GLU A 33 -6.36 1.51 11.65
C GLU A 33 -5.99 0.08 11.24
N LEU A 34 -5.86 -0.17 9.92
CA LEU A 34 -5.51 -1.49 9.40
C LEU A 34 -4.10 -1.91 9.76
N THR A 35 -3.14 -0.99 9.72
CA THR A 35 -1.72 -1.32 9.82
C THR A 35 -1.14 -1.20 11.23
N THR A 36 -1.83 -0.57 12.17
CA THR A 36 -1.35 -0.43 13.55
C THR A 36 -1.14 -1.81 14.19
N ASN A 37 0.03 -1.99 14.81
CA ASN A 37 0.48 -3.26 15.40
C ASN A 37 0.72 -4.38 14.37
N GLN A 38 0.82 -4.04 13.09
CA GLN A 38 1.13 -4.97 12.02
C GLN A 38 2.48 -4.64 11.38
N THR A 39 2.87 -5.42 10.40
CA THR A 39 4.08 -5.21 9.60
C THR A 39 3.72 -4.49 8.31
N ILE A 40 4.48 -3.47 7.94
CA ILE A 40 4.35 -2.82 6.64
C ILE A 40 5.64 -3.03 5.83
N ILE A 41 5.48 -3.26 4.54
CA ILE A 41 6.57 -3.57 3.61
C ILE A 41 6.55 -2.53 2.50
N MET A 42 7.67 -1.82 2.33
CA MET A 42 7.75 -0.71 1.39
C MET A 42 9.10 -0.64 0.70
N GLY A 43 9.16 0.07 -0.41
CA GLY A 43 10.41 0.41 -1.05
C GLY A 43 11.05 1.66 -0.43
N ARG A 44 12.33 1.88 -0.73
CA ARG A 44 13.09 3.01 -0.21
C ARG A 44 12.44 4.36 -0.55
N LYS A 45 11.96 4.53 -1.78
CA LYS A 45 11.34 5.80 -2.21
C LYS A 45 10.08 6.12 -1.42
N THR A 46 9.31 5.11 -1.05
CA THR A 46 8.13 5.29 -0.21
C THR A 46 8.53 5.73 1.19
N LEU A 47 9.56 5.13 1.77
CA LEU A 47 10.09 5.57 3.06
C LEU A 47 10.58 7.01 3.00
N ASP A 48 11.32 7.38 1.96
CA ASP A 48 11.81 8.75 1.77
C ASP A 48 10.64 9.75 1.65
N SER A 49 9.56 9.37 1.00
CA SER A 49 8.34 10.18 0.89
C SER A 49 7.66 10.38 2.25
N ILE A 50 7.57 9.32 3.05
CA ILE A 50 7.00 9.38 4.41
C ILE A 50 7.94 10.16 5.34
N GLY A 51 9.25 10.00 5.17
CA GLY A 51 10.29 10.71 5.92
C GLY A 51 10.73 10.05 7.21
N ARG A 52 10.04 9.03 7.68
CA ARG A 52 10.36 8.33 8.94
C ARG A 52 9.63 6.99 9.01
N ALA A 53 10.07 6.11 9.92
CA ALA A 53 9.32 4.92 10.27
C ALA A 53 7.95 5.30 10.84
N LEU A 54 6.90 4.59 10.46
CA LEU A 54 5.58 4.80 11.04
C LEU A 54 5.51 4.17 12.42
N PRO A 55 5.02 4.91 13.44
CA PRO A 55 4.99 4.40 14.81
C PRO A 55 4.00 3.23 14.98
N ASN A 56 4.28 2.38 15.96
CA ASN A 56 3.44 1.23 16.32
C ASN A 56 3.26 0.20 15.20
N ARG A 57 4.25 0.11 14.32
CA ARG A 57 4.30 -0.85 13.20
C ARG A 57 5.71 -1.35 13.04
N ILE A 58 5.84 -2.57 12.51
CA ILE A 58 7.14 -3.07 12.09
C ILE A 58 7.34 -2.59 10.66
N ASN A 59 8.34 -1.74 10.44
CA ASN A 59 8.63 -1.14 9.14
C ASN A 59 9.74 -1.92 8.45
N ARG A 60 9.40 -2.68 7.42
CA ARG A 60 10.36 -3.40 6.59
C ARG A 60 10.55 -2.68 5.27
N VAL A 61 11.79 -2.40 4.91
CA VAL A 61 12.12 -1.61 3.72
C VAL A 61 13.04 -2.39 2.79
N LEU A 62 12.62 -2.51 1.53
CA LEU A 62 13.41 -3.14 0.49
C LEU A 62 14.26 -2.08 -0.22
N THR A 63 15.57 -2.32 -0.32
CA THR A 63 16.50 -1.44 -1.00
C THR A 63 17.63 -2.25 -1.64
N ARG A 64 18.25 -1.71 -2.67
CA ARG A 64 19.46 -2.30 -3.27
C ARG A 64 20.72 -2.02 -2.46
N ASP A 65 20.72 -0.93 -1.68
CA ASP A 65 21.85 -0.49 -0.88
C ASP A 65 21.42 -0.21 0.56
N LYS A 66 21.78 -1.11 1.47
CA LYS A 66 21.47 -0.97 2.90
C LYS A 66 22.03 0.32 3.50
N ASN A 67 23.17 0.77 3.02
CA ASN A 67 23.82 1.98 3.56
C ASN A 67 23.02 3.26 3.25
N SER A 68 22.20 3.24 2.21
CA SER A 68 21.37 4.41 1.85
C SER A 68 20.33 4.75 2.91
N LEU A 69 20.04 3.84 3.83
CA LEU A 69 19.00 3.98 4.86
C LEU A 69 19.57 4.10 6.26
N CYS A 70 20.89 4.24 6.42
CA CYS A 70 21.54 4.25 7.73
C CYS A 70 21.11 5.42 8.64
N HIS A 71 20.54 6.48 8.07
CA HIS A 71 20.06 7.66 8.81
C HIS A 71 18.65 7.47 9.38
N TYR A 72 17.94 6.40 9.00
CA TYR A 72 16.63 6.10 9.57
C TYR A 72 16.76 5.19 10.78
N SER A 73 15.90 5.42 11.78
CA SER A 73 15.78 4.55 12.94
C SER A 73 14.45 3.80 12.90
N ASN A 74 14.40 2.68 13.63
CA ASN A 74 13.18 1.86 13.81
C ASN A 74 12.67 1.24 12.50
N ILE A 75 13.59 0.89 11.59
CA ILE A 75 13.28 0.16 10.37
C ILE A 75 14.10 -1.13 10.30
N GLU A 76 13.56 -2.12 9.59
CA GLU A 76 14.28 -3.34 9.21
C GLU A 76 14.58 -3.26 7.72
N VAL A 77 15.84 -3.44 7.35
CA VAL A 77 16.29 -3.25 5.96
C VAL A 77 16.57 -4.59 5.30
N TYR A 78 16.04 -4.79 4.11
CA TYR A 78 16.18 -6.01 3.32
C TYR A 78 16.62 -5.67 1.90
N THR A 79 17.34 -6.61 1.28
CA THR A 79 17.80 -6.47 -0.11
C THR A 79 17.21 -7.53 -1.03
N ASP A 80 16.40 -8.45 -0.51
CA ASP A 80 15.80 -9.56 -1.26
C ASP A 80 14.42 -9.94 -0.70
N ASP A 81 13.87 -11.03 -1.24
CA ASP A 81 12.52 -11.50 -0.89
C ASP A 81 12.40 -12.07 0.52
N SER A 82 13.50 -12.17 1.28
CA SER A 82 13.42 -12.53 2.70
C SER A 82 12.62 -11.52 3.51
N ILE A 83 12.37 -10.33 2.95
CA ILE A 83 11.48 -9.32 3.54
C ILE A 83 10.07 -9.87 3.80
N LEU A 84 9.66 -10.92 3.09
CA LEU A 84 8.35 -11.57 3.26
C LEU A 84 8.38 -12.70 4.29
N GLU A 85 9.54 -13.04 4.82
CA GLU A 85 9.73 -14.18 5.72
C GLU A 85 9.75 -13.76 7.18
N ASN A 86 9.44 -14.72 8.07
CA ASN A 86 9.52 -14.53 9.52
C ASN A 86 8.72 -13.31 10.01
N ILE A 87 7.50 -13.18 9.51
CA ILE A 87 6.58 -12.14 9.94
C ILE A 87 5.88 -12.59 11.21
N GLU A 88 6.07 -11.85 12.29
CA GLU A 88 5.56 -12.19 13.62
C GLU A 88 4.18 -11.58 13.91
N THR A 89 3.74 -10.62 13.08
CA THR A 89 2.42 -10.02 13.21
C THR A 89 1.37 -10.84 12.45
N GLU A 90 0.10 -10.66 12.80
CA GLU A 90 -1.00 -11.37 12.13
C GLU A 90 -1.01 -11.14 10.63
N LYS A 91 -0.77 -9.89 10.21
CA LYS A 91 -0.74 -9.49 8.80
C LYS A 91 0.51 -8.69 8.49
N ALA A 92 0.94 -8.77 7.22
CA ALA A 92 1.91 -7.87 6.64
C ALA A 92 1.28 -7.19 5.44
N TYR A 93 1.44 -5.87 5.34
CA TYR A 93 0.83 -5.07 4.28
C TYR A 93 1.88 -4.59 3.30
N ILE A 94 1.71 -4.91 2.02
CA ILE A 94 2.47 -4.32 0.93
C ILE A 94 2.01 -2.88 0.77
N PHE A 95 2.90 -1.96 1.07
CA PHE A 95 2.57 -0.53 1.23
C PHE A 95 2.93 0.33 0.02
N GLY A 96 3.72 -0.20 -0.90
CA GLY A 96 4.13 0.50 -2.12
C GLY A 96 5.62 0.85 -2.16
N GLY A 97 6.11 1.53 -3.13
CA GLY A 97 5.39 2.05 -4.29
C GLY A 97 5.22 1.07 -5.43
N GLY A 98 5.10 1.61 -6.63
CA GLY A 98 4.76 0.84 -7.82
C GLY A 98 5.62 -0.39 -8.06
N MET A 99 6.94 -0.29 -7.90
CA MET A 99 7.85 -1.43 -8.03
C MET A 99 7.53 -2.54 -7.03
N ILE A 100 7.20 -2.17 -5.79
CA ILE A 100 6.90 -3.13 -4.73
C ILE A 100 5.55 -3.80 -4.98
N TYR A 101 4.54 -3.04 -5.43
CA TYR A 101 3.26 -3.61 -5.84
C TYR A 101 3.43 -4.62 -6.96
N ASN A 102 4.16 -4.26 -8.03
CA ASN A 102 4.42 -5.17 -9.15
C ASN A 102 5.17 -6.43 -8.72
N LYS A 103 6.14 -6.27 -7.84
CA LYS A 103 6.99 -7.37 -7.40
C LYS A 103 6.23 -8.41 -6.56
N TYR A 104 5.34 -7.96 -5.68
CA TYR A 104 4.72 -8.83 -4.68
C TYR A 104 3.22 -9.03 -4.85
N PHE A 105 2.60 -8.40 -5.85
CA PHE A 105 1.18 -8.51 -6.11
C PHE A 105 0.69 -9.95 -6.15
N ASN A 106 1.40 -10.82 -6.88
CA ASN A 106 1.00 -12.21 -7.08
C ASN A 106 1.08 -13.05 -5.79
N ARG A 107 1.71 -12.54 -4.76
CA ARG A 107 1.87 -13.23 -3.47
C ARG A 107 0.88 -12.75 -2.42
N CYS A 108 0.08 -11.73 -2.72
CA CYS A 108 -0.90 -11.19 -1.78
C CYS A 108 -2.18 -12.02 -1.76
N ASP A 109 -2.70 -12.24 -0.55
CA ASP A 109 -3.93 -12.98 -0.31
C ASP A 109 -5.17 -12.08 -0.31
N GLU A 110 -4.99 -10.80 -0.01
CA GLU A 110 -6.08 -9.83 0.03
C GLU A 110 -5.58 -8.43 -0.34
N MET A 111 -6.50 -7.59 -0.79
CA MET A 111 -6.23 -6.19 -1.15
C MET A 111 -7.24 -5.27 -0.47
N PHE A 112 -6.73 -4.18 0.09
CA PHE A 112 -7.53 -3.05 0.56
C PHE A 112 -7.27 -1.88 -0.39
N ILE A 113 -8.26 -1.52 -1.18
CA ILE A 113 -8.14 -0.52 -2.24
C ILE A 113 -9.01 0.69 -1.93
N THR A 114 -8.43 1.88 -2.08
CA THR A 114 -9.18 3.13 -2.14
C THR A 114 -9.14 3.64 -3.58
N GLU A 115 -10.27 3.61 -4.27
CA GLU A 115 -10.38 4.18 -5.60
C GLU A 115 -10.90 5.61 -5.48
N VAL A 116 -10.08 6.56 -5.93
CA VAL A 116 -10.37 7.99 -5.83
C VAL A 116 -11.01 8.47 -7.13
N ASN A 117 -12.15 9.16 -7.01
CA ASN A 117 -12.90 9.63 -8.18
C ASN A 117 -12.25 10.87 -8.79
N THR A 118 -11.08 10.67 -9.38
CA THR A 118 -10.34 11.68 -10.12
C THR A 118 -9.45 11.01 -11.13
N ILE A 119 -8.88 11.79 -12.03
CA ILE A 119 -7.83 11.35 -12.97
C ILE A 119 -6.69 12.33 -12.81
N VAL A 120 -5.52 11.81 -12.45
CA VAL A 120 -4.32 12.62 -12.25
C VAL A 120 -3.24 12.22 -13.24
N GLU A 121 -2.32 13.14 -13.54
CA GLU A 121 -1.10 12.77 -14.22
C GLU A 121 -0.22 11.98 -13.26
N ALA A 122 0.23 10.82 -13.71
CA ALA A 122 1.04 9.96 -12.87
C ALA A 122 2.12 9.26 -13.69
N ASP A 123 3.28 9.09 -13.06
CA ASP A 123 4.39 8.32 -13.61
C ASP A 123 4.34 6.85 -13.18
N THR A 124 3.45 6.51 -12.26
CA THR A 124 3.38 5.18 -11.67
C THR A 124 1.94 4.69 -11.59
N LYS A 125 1.71 3.47 -12.05
CA LYS A 125 0.40 2.83 -12.01
C LYS A 125 0.43 1.52 -11.24
N PHE A 126 -0.72 1.19 -10.62
CA PHE A 126 -0.94 -0.09 -9.99
C PHE A 126 -1.05 -1.20 -11.06
N PRO A 127 -0.58 -2.43 -10.79
CA PRO A 127 -0.68 -3.53 -11.74
C PRO A 127 -2.10 -3.81 -12.18
N GLU A 128 -2.29 -4.13 -13.45
CA GLU A 128 -3.57 -4.63 -13.94
C GLU A 128 -3.84 -6.02 -13.33
N PHE A 129 -5.08 -6.26 -12.95
CA PHE A 129 -5.49 -7.56 -12.40
C PHE A 129 -6.86 -7.96 -12.93
N ASP A 130 -7.10 -9.25 -12.97
CA ASP A 130 -8.39 -9.81 -13.37
C ASP A 130 -9.29 -9.91 -12.13
N GLU A 131 -10.37 -9.14 -12.11
CA GLU A 131 -11.34 -9.16 -11.01
C GLU A 131 -11.96 -10.54 -10.79
N ASN A 132 -11.96 -11.41 -11.80
CA ASN A 132 -12.46 -12.77 -11.67
C ASN A 132 -11.59 -13.65 -10.77
N ASP A 133 -10.34 -13.24 -10.51
CA ASP A 133 -9.44 -13.95 -9.59
C ASP A 133 -9.68 -13.57 -8.13
N TRP A 134 -10.58 -12.64 -7.88
CA TRP A 134 -10.79 -12.05 -6.56
C TRP A 134 -12.26 -12.05 -6.17
N ASP A 135 -12.53 -12.23 -4.87
CA ASP A 135 -13.87 -12.04 -4.29
C ASP A 135 -13.95 -10.65 -3.67
N LEU A 136 -14.94 -9.87 -4.07
CA LEU A 136 -15.21 -8.57 -3.47
C LEU A 136 -15.94 -8.80 -2.13
N ILE A 137 -15.24 -8.54 -1.01
CA ILE A 137 -15.74 -8.76 0.33
C ILE A 137 -16.60 -7.59 0.80
N SER A 138 -16.16 -6.36 0.51
CA SER A 138 -16.89 -5.17 0.88
C SER A 138 -16.60 -4.02 -0.07
N ARG A 139 -17.57 -3.12 -0.20
CA ARG A 139 -17.48 -1.90 -1.00
C ARG A 139 -18.27 -0.81 -0.31
N GLU A 140 -17.63 0.31 -0.01
CA GLU A 140 -18.27 1.48 0.60
C GLU A 140 -17.95 2.74 -0.20
N GLU A 141 -18.98 3.51 -0.54
CA GLU A 141 -18.83 4.78 -1.24
C GLU A 141 -18.86 5.95 -0.26
N PHE A 142 -18.00 6.94 -0.50
CA PHE A 142 -17.90 8.15 0.29
C PHE A 142 -17.91 9.37 -0.61
N SER A 143 -18.62 10.41 -0.18
CA SER A 143 -18.66 11.69 -0.88
C SER A 143 -17.55 12.61 -0.38
N LYS A 144 -17.05 13.45 -1.28
CA LYS A 144 -16.10 14.51 -0.90
C LYS A 144 -16.73 15.42 0.16
N ASP A 145 -15.89 15.93 1.04
CA ASP A 145 -16.27 16.85 2.09
C ASP A 145 -15.08 17.76 2.45
N GLU A 146 -15.18 18.50 3.56
CA GLU A 146 -14.11 19.41 4.00
C GLU A 146 -12.80 18.69 4.36
N ASN A 147 -12.84 17.38 4.63
CA ASN A 147 -11.68 16.56 4.98
C ASN A 147 -11.19 15.67 3.83
N ASN A 148 -11.97 15.55 2.77
CA ASN A 148 -11.68 14.66 1.64
C ASN A 148 -11.93 15.41 0.33
N GLU A 149 -10.88 15.61 -0.45
CA GLU A 149 -10.93 16.41 -1.68
C GLU A 149 -11.83 15.84 -2.77
N PHE A 150 -12.00 14.51 -2.81
CA PHE A 150 -12.71 13.79 -3.87
C PHE A 150 -13.67 12.78 -3.27
N ASN A 151 -14.66 12.38 -4.06
CA ASN A 151 -15.41 11.16 -3.79
C ASN A 151 -14.47 9.97 -3.90
N PHE A 152 -14.68 8.95 -3.12
CA PHE A 152 -13.84 7.76 -3.14
C PHE A 152 -14.61 6.52 -2.71
N VAL A 153 -14.04 5.36 -3.00
CA VAL A 153 -14.64 4.06 -2.68
C VAL A 153 -13.61 3.21 -1.96
N PHE A 154 -13.98 2.62 -0.84
CA PHE A 154 -13.18 1.61 -0.17
C PHE A 154 -13.62 0.24 -0.65
N MET A 155 -12.67 -0.58 -1.09
CA MET A 155 -12.91 -1.95 -1.53
C MET A 155 -11.98 -2.89 -0.80
N HIS A 156 -12.52 -4.06 -0.42
CA HIS A 156 -11.74 -5.14 0.16
C HIS A 156 -11.94 -6.38 -0.70
N TYR A 157 -10.86 -6.92 -1.24
CA TYR A 157 -10.86 -8.13 -2.06
C TYR A 157 -10.06 -9.23 -1.38
N LYS A 158 -10.53 -10.46 -1.51
CA LYS A 158 -9.76 -11.66 -1.17
C LYS A 158 -9.52 -12.48 -2.42
N ARG A 159 -8.30 -13.03 -2.55
CA ARG A 159 -7.96 -13.88 -3.67
C ARG A 159 -8.77 -15.18 -3.61
N LYS A 160 -9.35 -15.58 -4.73
CA LYS A 160 -10.05 -16.85 -4.84
C LYS A 160 -9.06 -17.99 -4.67
N ARG A 161 -9.47 -19.03 -3.94
CA ARG A 161 -8.65 -20.24 -3.81
C ARG A 161 -8.67 -20.99 -5.13
N LYS A 162 -7.49 -21.44 -5.55
CA LYS A 162 -7.38 -22.37 -6.68
C LYS A 162 -7.68 -23.77 -6.14
N GLU A 163 -8.65 -24.42 -6.78
CA GLU A 163 -8.94 -25.82 -6.50
C GLU A 163 -7.98 -26.71 -7.28
#